data_1d496f933d4767dc1aa80e6d57420b4e
#
_entry.id   1d496f933d4767dc1aa80e6d57420b4e
#
_cell.length_a   1.000
_cell.length_b   1.000
_cell.length_c   1.000
_cell.angle_alpha   90.00
_cell.angle_beta   90.00
_cell.angle_gamma   90.00
#
_symmetry.space_group_name_H-M   'P 1'
#
loop_
_entity.id
_entity.type
_entity.pdbx_description
1 polymer ?
#
loop_
_entity_poly.entity_id
_entity_poly.type
_entity_poly.pdbx_seq_one_letter_code
_entity_poly.pdbx_strand_id
1 'polypeptide(L)'
;MPHIVRMWALLALILLLVSAGRIAHWQFPDPDDILRLVQVRDLLGGQGWFDLDQHRIDPLREVPMHWSRLVDIPLALVIGALTPLVGQSAAEGVALIAVPLLTLLVAMAFVAPVAIRLFGRETGGWAVLVAGMMPLLSYQFQPLRIDHHGWQIACFAAAFWGLSQRDNPRGPIVAGLAMASGLMISIEGLPLAALVGAILALRWLRDPSTRLGLTHYLQALAGGLIVLYLATRGWPQAAQYCDAITPAHLGFFLVVALGTSALSHARPLPPIAVLGALGAIGAGGVALFGAASPGCLATPFGSLDPLVHDYWYVNVIEGRPVWDQTATIIPALLQLALAFAVAVRLWLRAPLPQRAQLGEFVLLFAGTLALGLLVSRSLAFASLLATVPLAWLLGEALHRLRTARKPTPKIAVGVATLLALLPMAPVALAENLAASAPPAPLLTAQVGGEAAGTQAAGIVESSCDLQASAARLNALPKGTVFAPLDIGPSVLLETRHSVIATGHHRAEAAMHDVIGAFLVEPKLSRTILRSYGADYLLLCDDLAEPDLYARRGGPRSFAARLLADDAPDWLEKVETGAPASFRVWKVRD
;
A
#
# COMPACT_ATOMS: atom_id res chain seq x y z
N MET A 1 3.32 -25.56 11.82
CA MET A 1 3.86 -24.29 12.34
C MET A 1 5.40 -24.21 12.39
N PRO A 2 6.20 -25.12 13.04
CA PRO A 2 7.67 -24.92 13.14
C PRO A 2 8.40 -24.80 11.79
N HIS A 3 7.92 -25.49 10.76
CA HIS A 3 8.50 -25.38 9.42
C HIS A 3 8.23 -24.03 8.76
N ILE A 4 7.02 -23.49 8.90
CA ILE A 4 6.64 -22.15 8.39
C ILE A 4 7.50 -21.08 9.07
N VAL A 5 7.65 -21.13 10.40
CA VAL A 5 8.48 -20.19 11.15
C VAL A 5 9.94 -20.24 10.72
N ARG A 6 10.50 -21.44 10.48
CA ARG A 6 11.88 -21.57 9.97
C ARG A 6 12.06 -20.95 8.58
N MET A 7 11.11 -21.20 7.68
CA MET A 7 11.16 -20.62 6.33
C MET A 7 10.97 -19.11 6.37
N TRP A 8 10.07 -18.61 7.23
CA TRP A 8 9.93 -17.19 7.48
C TRP A 8 11.22 -16.56 8.06
N ALA A 9 11.85 -17.19 9.04
CA ALA A 9 13.10 -16.67 9.62
C ALA A 9 14.23 -16.57 8.56
N LEU A 10 14.31 -17.56 7.66
CA LEU A 10 15.22 -17.49 6.52
C LEU A 10 14.87 -16.32 5.57
N LEU A 11 13.60 -16.17 5.24
CA LEU A 11 13.15 -15.06 4.39
C LEU A 11 13.38 -13.70 5.07
N ALA A 12 13.06 -13.58 6.36
CA ALA A 12 13.31 -12.38 7.13
C ALA A 12 14.80 -12.01 7.14
N LEU A 13 15.69 -13.00 7.31
CA LEU A 13 17.13 -12.76 7.20
C LEU A 13 17.55 -12.27 5.81
N ILE A 14 16.99 -12.84 4.74
CA ILE A 14 17.26 -12.38 3.37
C ILE A 14 16.79 -10.93 3.19
N LEU A 15 15.57 -10.60 3.64
CA LEU A 15 15.03 -9.23 3.54
C LEU A 15 15.86 -8.24 4.35
N LEU A 16 16.36 -8.62 5.53
CA LEU A 16 17.27 -7.81 6.34
C LEU A 16 18.58 -7.53 5.59
N LEU A 17 19.18 -8.56 4.99
CA LEU A 17 20.44 -8.42 4.25
C LEU A 17 20.27 -7.53 3.01
N VAL A 18 19.19 -7.72 2.27
CA VAL A 18 18.88 -6.90 1.07
C VAL A 18 18.57 -5.45 1.45
N SER A 19 17.96 -5.22 2.61
CA SER A 19 17.58 -3.89 3.09
C SER A 19 18.66 -3.23 3.94
N ALA A 20 19.84 -3.85 4.15
CA ALA A 20 20.85 -3.38 5.11
C ALA A 20 21.30 -1.93 4.84
N GLY A 21 21.49 -1.55 3.57
CA GLY A 21 21.84 -0.18 3.19
C GLY A 21 20.76 0.82 3.58
N ARG A 22 19.49 0.53 3.26
CA ARG A 22 18.36 1.40 3.64
C ARG A 22 18.20 1.54 5.14
N ILE A 23 18.35 0.44 5.88
CA ILE A 23 18.29 0.44 7.34
C ILE A 23 19.38 1.33 7.92
N ALA A 24 20.62 1.22 7.40
CA ALA A 24 21.75 1.99 7.89
C ALA A 24 21.58 3.51 7.71
N HIS A 25 20.88 3.94 6.65
CA HIS A 25 20.64 5.34 6.30
C HIS A 25 19.21 5.83 6.57
N TRP A 26 18.38 5.02 7.22
CA TRP A 26 16.97 5.35 7.52
C TRP A 26 16.17 5.79 6.27
N GLN A 27 16.43 5.14 5.13
CA GLN A 27 15.77 5.43 3.86
C GLN A 27 14.42 4.73 3.81
N PHE A 28 13.37 5.45 4.15
CA PHE A 28 12.00 4.95 4.06
C PHE A 28 11.62 4.71 2.60
N PRO A 29 10.91 3.59 2.31
CA PRO A 29 10.45 3.28 0.95
C PRO A 29 9.44 4.28 0.38
N ASP A 30 8.71 4.99 1.26
CA ASP A 30 7.58 5.83 0.90
C ASP A 30 7.40 6.96 1.91
N PRO A 31 7.00 8.18 1.50
CA PRO A 31 6.66 9.28 2.41
C PRO A 31 5.58 8.92 3.44
N ASP A 32 4.64 8.03 3.10
CA ASP A 32 3.59 7.57 4.01
C ASP A 32 4.14 6.74 5.18
N ASP A 33 5.25 6.03 5.00
CA ASP A 33 5.95 5.35 6.09
C ASP A 33 6.48 6.37 7.12
N ILE A 34 7.01 7.49 6.63
CA ILE A 34 7.51 8.60 7.47
C ILE A 34 6.36 9.23 8.27
N LEU A 35 5.26 9.59 7.58
CA LEU A 35 4.08 10.17 8.23
C LEU A 35 3.44 9.22 9.23
N ARG A 36 3.47 7.91 8.96
CA ARG A 36 3.02 6.89 9.91
C ARG A 36 3.83 6.91 11.20
N LEU A 37 5.15 7.00 11.10
CA LEU A 37 6.00 7.09 12.28
C LEU A 37 5.73 8.39 13.07
N VAL A 38 5.50 9.52 12.38
CA VAL A 38 5.09 10.77 13.01
C VAL A 38 3.79 10.58 13.80
N GLN A 39 2.76 9.98 13.19
CA GLN A 39 1.48 9.70 13.84
C GLN A 39 1.63 8.81 15.08
N VAL A 40 2.51 7.80 15.03
CA VAL A 40 2.80 6.93 16.19
C VAL A 40 3.56 7.68 17.28
N ARG A 41 4.51 8.56 16.92
CA ARG A 41 5.21 9.43 17.89
C ARG A 41 4.25 10.38 18.59
N ASP A 42 3.33 10.99 17.84
CA ASP A 42 2.33 11.91 18.40
C ASP A 42 1.40 11.16 19.38
N LEU A 43 0.95 9.94 19.03
CA LEU A 43 0.17 9.08 19.92
C LEU A 43 0.93 8.74 21.20
N LEU A 44 2.18 8.32 21.11
CA LEU A 44 3.03 8.01 22.28
C LEU A 44 3.39 9.27 23.07
N GLY A 45 3.42 10.44 22.41
CA GLY A 45 3.61 11.76 23.01
C GLY A 45 2.40 12.31 23.75
N GLY A 46 1.26 11.60 23.74
CA GLY A 46 0.05 11.96 24.48
C GLY A 46 -1.11 12.50 23.65
N GLN A 47 -1.03 12.47 22.31
CA GLN A 47 -2.20 12.75 21.46
C GLN A 47 -3.33 11.78 21.79
N GLY A 48 -4.57 12.28 21.85
CA GLY A 48 -5.74 11.48 22.18
C GLY A 48 -5.96 10.31 21.21
N TRP A 49 -6.43 9.17 21.72
CA TRP A 49 -6.67 7.97 20.91
C TRP A 49 -7.60 8.22 19.72
N PHE A 50 -8.64 9.02 19.91
CA PHE A 50 -9.61 9.37 18.87
C PHE A 50 -9.25 10.64 18.10
N ASP A 51 -8.21 11.34 18.50
CA ASP A 51 -7.66 12.48 17.79
C ASP A 51 -6.75 11.94 16.66
N LEU A 52 -7.24 12.04 15.43
CA LEU A 52 -6.52 11.60 14.22
C LEU A 52 -5.96 12.79 13.43
N ASP A 53 -6.04 14.02 13.98
CA ASP A 53 -5.60 15.19 13.28
C ASP A 53 -4.07 15.32 13.34
N GLN A 54 -3.46 15.69 12.22
CA GLN A 54 -2.05 16.03 12.18
C GLN A 54 -1.89 17.54 12.37
N HIS A 55 -1.68 17.95 13.62
CA HIS A 55 -1.64 19.35 14.05
C HIS A 55 -0.43 20.15 13.52
N ARG A 56 0.52 19.51 12.87
CA ARG A 56 1.70 20.16 12.29
C ARG A 56 1.66 20.26 10.75
N ILE A 57 0.57 19.82 10.12
CA ILE A 57 0.28 20.05 8.70
C ILE A 57 -0.83 21.09 8.62
N ASP A 58 -0.73 22.00 7.67
CA ASP A 58 -1.67 23.12 7.44
C ASP A 58 -1.99 23.90 8.72
N PRO A 59 -1.13 24.86 9.11
CA PRO A 59 -1.30 25.58 10.37
C PRO A 59 -2.59 26.43 10.44
N LEU A 60 -3.32 26.58 9.33
CA LEU A 60 -4.57 27.31 9.26
C LEU A 60 -5.80 26.42 9.46
N ARG A 61 -5.66 25.10 9.27
CA ARG A 61 -6.76 24.13 9.32
C ARG A 61 -6.28 22.83 9.97
N GLU A 62 -7.17 22.14 10.63
CA GLU A 62 -6.91 20.78 11.09
C GLU A 62 -6.95 19.81 9.92
N VAL A 63 -5.98 18.89 9.85
CA VAL A 63 -5.88 17.89 8.80
C VAL A 63 -6.16 16.50 9.40
N PRO A 64 -7.41 16.00 9.31
CA PRO A 64 -7.77 14.70 9.83
C PRO A 64 -7.17 13.60 8.96
N MET A 65 -6.27 12.79 9.52
CA MET A 65 -5.66 11.67 8.81
C MET A 65 -6.70 10.57 8.56
N HIS A 66 -6.70 9.99 7.34
CA HIS A 66 -7.63 8.90 7.01
C HIS A 66 -7.19 7.55 7.61
N TRP A 67 -5.97 7.46 8.07
CA TRP A 67 -5.34 6.24 8.54
C TRP A 67 -5.94 5.72 9.85
N SER A 68 -5.99 4.38 9.95
CA SER A 68 -6.54 3.69 11.11
C SER A 68 -5.51 3.51 12.21
N ARG A 69 -5.91 3.71 13.46
CA ARG A 69 -5.12 3.36 14.66
C ARG A 69 -4.76 1.86 14.73
N LEU A 70 -5.45 1.00 14.00
CA LEU A 70 -5.13 -0.45 13.98
C LEU A 70 -3.70 -0.72 13.52
N VAL A 71 -3.17 0.08 12.61
CA VAL A 71 -1.80 -0.05 12.11
C VAL A 71 -0.80 0.58 13.10
N ASP A 72 -1.22 1.57 13.86
CA ASP A 72 -0.37 2.22 14.87
C ASP A 72 -0.13 1.32 16.10
N ILE A 73 -1.12 0.47 16.46
CA ILE A 73 -1.05 -0.39 17.67
C ILE A 73 0.25 -1.21 17.74
N PRO A 74 0.60 -2.06 16.75
CA PRO A 74 1.79 -2.90 16.86
C PRO A 74 3.08 -2.08 16.93
N LEU A 75 3.16 -0.94 16.24
CA LEU A 75 4.30 -0.03 16.30
C LEU A 75 4.41 0.60 17.69
N ALA A 76 3.30 1.19 18.20
CA ALA A 76 3.25 1.82 19.50
C ALA A 76 3.56 0.85 20.64
N LEU A 77 3.08 -0.40 20.55
CA LEU A 77 3.38 -1.44 21.55
C LEU A 77 4.86 -1.78 21.58
N VAL A 78 5.51 -1.98 20.42
CA VAL A 78 6.94 -2.30 20.37
C VAL A 78 7.77 -1.12 20.85
N ILE A 79 7.49 0.10 20.35
CA ILE A 79 8.22 1.31 20.75
C ILE A 79 8.02 1.58 22.23
N GLY A 80 6.77 1.60 22.72
CA GLY A 80 6.47 1.88 24.11
C GLY A 80 7.09 0.87 25.09
N ALA A 81 7.07 -0.42 24.74
CA ALA A 81 7.68 -1.46 25.58
C ALA A 81 9.22 -1.38 25.63
N LEU A 82 9.86 -1.02 24.51
CA LEU A 82 11.32 -1.03 24.41
C LEU A 82 11.97 0.30 24.81
N THR A 83 11.28 1.44 24.67
CA THR A 83 11.82 2.77 24.98
C THR A 83 12.44 2.87 26.38
N PRO A 84 11.83 2.32 27.46
CA PRO A 84 12.46 2.35 28.80
C PRO A 84 13.74 1.54 28.92
N LEU A 85 13.96 0.57 28.00
CA LEU A 85 15.09 -0.38 28.06
C LEU A 85 16.27 0.08 27.19
N VAL A 86 16.00 0.59 25.99
CA VAL A 86 17.02 0.86 24.97
C VAL A 86 17.00 2.30 24.45
N GLY A 87 16.09 3.14 24.92
CA GLY A 87 15.86 4.50 24.43
C GLY A 87 14.97 4.53 23.18
N GLN A 88 14.41 5.71 22.89
CA GLN A 88 13.39 5.89 21.83
C GLN A 88 13.92 5.51 20.44
N SER A 89 15.08 6.02 20.04
CA SER A 89 15.63 5.79 18.69
C SER A 89 15.88 4.30 18.39
N ALA A 90 16.45 3.55 19.37
CA ALA A 90 16.66 2.13 19.20
C ALA A 90 15.33 1.34 19.21
N ALA A 91 14.37 1.74 20.05
CA ALA A 91 13.04 1.14 20.09
C ALA A 91 12.28 1.33 18.77
N GLU A 92 12.33 2.51 18.17
CA GLU A 92 11.79 2.80 16.85
C GLU A 92 12.48 1.94 15.79
N GLY A 93 13.81 1.88 15.78
CA GLY A 93 14.56 1.03 14.84
C GLY A 93 14.13 -0.44 14.89
N VAL A 94 13.94 -0.99 16.11
CA VAL A 94 13.41 -2.35 16.26
C VAL A 94 11.99 -2.46 15.72
N ALA A 95 11.11 -1.49 15.99
CA ALA A 95 9.72 -1.53 15.53
C ALA A 95 9.64 -1.46 14.00
N LEU A 96 10.40 -0.56 13.37
CA LEU A 96 10.45 -0.37 11.91
C LEU A 96 10.96 -1.60 11.15
N ILE A 97 11.73 -2.45 11.81
CA ILE A 97 12.25 -3.70 11.23
C ILE A 97 11.33 -4.87 11.59
N ALA A 98 11.00 -5.03 12.87
CA ALA A 98 10.31 -6.22 13.34
C ALA A 98 8.83 -6.26 12.92
N VAL A 99 8.12 -5.11 12.95
CA VAL A 99 6.68 -5.09 12.67
C VAL A 99 6.37 -5.52 11.25
N PRO A 100 7.01 -5.00 10.16
CA PRO A 100 6.76 -5.49 8.80
C PRO A 100 7.07 -6.99 8.64
N LEU A 101 8.18 -7.46 9.19
CA LEU A 101 8.56 -8.87 9.10
C LEU A 101 7.59 -9.79 9.87
N LEU A 102 7.09 -9.36 11.02
CA LEU A 102 6.07 -10.11 11.78
C LEU A 102 4.72 -10.08 11.06
N THR A 103 4.37 -8.98 10.39
CA THR A 103 3.17 -8.89 9.55
C THR A 103 3.24 -9.89 8.39
N LEU A 104 4.42 -10.06 7.77
CA LEU A 104 4.66 -11.12 6.79
C LEU A 104 4.44 -12.52 7.40
N LEU A 105 4.94 -12.77 8.63
CA LEU A 105 4.69 -14.03 9.31
C LEU A 105 3.19 -14.28 9.51
N VAL A 106 2.45 -13.26 9.92
CA VAL A 106 0.98 -13.34 10.08
C VAL A 106 0.32 -13.69 8.74
N ALA A 107 0.65 -13.02 7.65
CA ALA A 107 0.12 -13.32 6.33
C ALA A 107 0.43 -14.78 5.91
N MET A 108 1.67 -15.22 6.09
CA MET A 108 2.10 -16.57 5.72
C MET A 108 1.51 -17.64 6.66
N ALA A 109 1.22 -17.34 7.91
CA ALA A 109 0.54 -18.24 8.85
C ALA A 109 -0.89 -18.60 8.38
N PHE A 110 -1.50 -17.76 7.56
CA PHE A 110 -2.80 -18.06 6.93
C PHE A 110 -2.65 -18.70 5.54
N VAL A 111 -1.71 -18.27 4.71
CA VAL A 111 -1.55 -18.79 3.34
C VAL A 111 -0.93 -20.20 3.32
N ALA A 112 0.11 -20.42 4.12
CA ALA A 112 0.83 -21.71 4.11
C ALA A 112 -0.06 -22.90 4.48
N PRO A 113 -0.99 -22.84 5.45
CA PRO A 113 -1.94 -23.92 5.71
C PRO A 113 -2.87 -24.24 4.52
N VAL A 114 -3.23 -23.24 3.72
CA VAL A 114 -4.01 -23.47 2.48
C VAL A 114 -3.17 -24.23 1.46
N ALA A 115 -1.92 -23.82 1.25
CA ALA A 115 -0.98 -24.51 0.39
C ALA A 115 -0.73 -25.96 0.85
N ILE A 116 -0.58 -26.19 2.16
CA ILE A 116 -0.44 -27.53 2.75
C ILE A 116 -1.65 -28.40 2.48
N ARG A 117 -2.85 -27.86 2.66
CA ARG A 117 -4.11 -28.61 2.45
C ARG A 117 -4.28 -29.01 0.98
N LEU A 118 -3.92 -28.12 0.06
CA LEU A 118 -4.10 -28.36 -1.37
C LEU A 118 -3.02 -29.25 -1.96
N PHE A 119 -1.76 -29.12 -1.54
CA PHE A 119 -0.61 -29.69 -2.25
C PHE A 119 0.42 -30.38 -1.35
N GLY A 120 0.14 -30.53 -0.08
CA GLY A 120 1.00 -31.23 0.87
C GLY A 120 1.98 -30.34 1.65
N ARG A 121 2.62 -30.96 2.64
CA ARG A 121 3.35 -30.25 3.72
C ARG A 121 4.52 -29.39 3.22
N GLU A 122 5.26 -29.87 2.21
CA GLU A 122 6.43 -29.15 1.69
C GLU A 122 6.02 -27.85 0.99
N THR A 123 4.88 -27.85 0.28
CA THR A 123 4.38 -26.69 -0.47
C THR A 123 4.11 -25.50 0.46
N GLY A 124 3.67 -25.73 1.70
CA GLY A 124 3.49 -24.65 2.65
C GLY A 124 4.79 -23.92 3.02
N GLY A 125 5.90 -24.62 3.12
CA GLY A 125 7.22 -24.01 3.35
C GLY A 125 7.73 -23.26 2.13
N TRP A 126 7.55 -23.86 0.94
CA TRP A 126 7.90 -23.21 -0.33
C TRP A 126 7.09 -21.95 -0.58
N ALA A 127 5.80 -21.91 -0.19
CA ALA A 127 4.97 -20.72 -0.34
C ALA A 127 5.54 -19.51 0.44
N VAL A 128 6.13 -19.74 1.62
CA VAL A 128 6.79 -18.68 2.39
C VAL A 128 8.02 -18.14 1.66
N LEU A 129 8.87 -19.02 1.11
CA LEU A 129 10.06 -18.57 0.37
C LEU A 129 9.70 -17.87 -0.93
N VAL A 130 8.70 -18.40 -1.66
CA VAL A 130 8.19 -17.79 -2.89
C VAL A 130 7.63 -16.39 -2.64
N ALA A 131 7.06 -16.10 -1.47
CA ALA A 131 6.60 -14.76 -1.11
C ALA A 131 7.73 -13.71 -1.21
N GLY A 132 8.96 -14.06 -0.84
CA GLY A 132 10.13 -13.19 -1.00
C GLY A 132 10.62 -13.04 -2.44
N MET A 133 10.20 -13.95 -3.34
CA MET A 133 10.52 -13.90 -4.76
C MET A 133 9.45 -13.17 -5.59
N MET A 134 8.39 -12.67 -4.93
CA MET A 134 7.31 -11.89 -5.52
C MET A 134 7.57 -10.41 -5.25
N PRO A 135 8.12 -9.63 -6.19
CA PRO A 135 8.56 -8.25 -5.89
C PRO A 135 7.44 -7.34 -5.39
N LEU A 136 6.25 -7.42 -5.98
CA LEU A 136 5.09 -6.62 -5.57
C LEU A 136 4.56 -7.00 -4.18
N LEU A 137 4.80 -8.23 -3.71
CA LEU A 137 4.43 -8.69 -2.38
C LEU A 137 5.52 -8.36 -1.35
N SER A 138 6.78 -8.73 -1.65
CA SER A 138 7.90 -8.53 -0.73
C SER A 138 8.16 -7.07 -0.42
N TYR A 139 7.91 -6.16 -1.38
CA TYR A 139 7.97 -4.72 -1.18
C TYR A 139 7.10 -4.25 0.00
N GLN A 140 5.93 -4.85 0.20
CA GLN A 140 4.98 -4.44 1.25
C GLN A 140 5.36 -4.94 2.67
N PHE A 141 6.41 -5.77 2.78
CA PHE A 141 6.85 -6.35 4.05
C PHE A 141 8.34 -6.15 4.34
N GLN A 142 9.03 -5.36 3.50
CA GLN A 142 10.45 -5.06 3.74
C GLN A 142 10.63 -4.18 4.98
N PRO A 143 11.79 -4.22 5.65
CA PRO A 143 12.14 -3.29 6.71
C PRO A 143 11.88 -1.83 6.31
N LEU A 144 11.42 -1.01 7.26
CA LEU A 144 11.02 0.39 7.12
C LEU A 144 9.69 0.61 6.36
N ARG A 145 9.08 -0.41 5.75
CA ARG A 145 7.74 -0.33 5.16
C ARG A 145 6.68 -0.58 6.24
N ILE A 146 6.27 0.47 6.92
CA ILE A 146 5.33 0.42 8.05
C ILE A 146 3.93 0.94 7.71
N ASP A 147 3.71 1.31 6.47
CA ASP A 147 2.41 1.72 5.98
C ASP A 147 1.37 0.59 6.10
N HIS A 148 0.14 0.91 5.79
CA HIS A 148 -1.04 0.06 6.00
C HIS A 148 -1.15 -1.15 5.06
N HIS A 149 -0.46 -1.14 3.90
CA HIS A 149 -0.62 -2.18 2.86
C HIS A 149 -0.25 -3.59 3.34
N GLY A 150 0.84 -3.77 4.09
CA GLY A 150 1.21 -5.07 4.64
C GLY A 150 0.10 -5.67 5.52
N TRP A 151 -0.56 -4.83 6.34
CA TRP A 151 -1.67 -5.26 7.20
C TRP A 151 -2.92 -5.59 6.40
N GLN A 152 -3.24 -4.84 5.33
CA GLN A 152 -4.34 -5.19 4.42
C GLN A 152 -4.12 -6.56 3.79
N ILE A 153 -2.89 -6.85 3.33
CA ILE A 153 -2.51 -8.16 2.76
C ILE A 153 -2.65 -9.26 3.80
N ALA A 154 -2.24 -9.02 5.05
CA ALA A 154 -2.41 -9.99 6.14
C ALA A 154 -3.87 -10.27 6.46
N CYS A 155 -4.73 -9.24 6.48
CA CYS A 155 -6.18 -9.38 6.63
C CYS A 155 -6.77 -10.18 5.47
N PHE A 156 -6.38 -9.90 4.22
CA PHE A 156 -6.84 -10.66 3.06
C PHE A 156 -6.36 -12.12 3.11
N ALA A 157 -5.14 -12.38 3.57
CA ALA A 157 -4.63 -13.75 3.79
C ALA A 157 -5.50 -14.52 4.79
N ALA A 158 -5.92 -13.88 5.88
CA ALA A 158 -6.83 -14.46 6.87
C ALA A 158 -8.22 -14.72 6.28
N ALA A 159 -8.74 -13.80 5.46
CA ALA A 159 -10.00 -13.99 4.74
C ALA A 159 -9.92 -15.13 3.73
N PHE A 160 -8.83 -15.24 2.99
CA PHE A 160 -8.56 -16.37 2.06
C PHE A 160 -8.49 -17.70 2.82
N TRP A 161 -7.81 -17.75 3.96
CA TRP A 161 -7.80 -18.93 4.81
C TRP A 161 -9.20 -19.29 5.29
N GLY A 162 -9.96 -18.32 5.79
CA GLY A 162 -11.35 -18.52 6.23
C GLY A 162 -12.24 -19.05 5.10
N LEU A 163 -12.14 -18.48 3.91
CA LEU A 163 -12.85 -18.94 2.71
C LEU A 163 -12.49 -20.38 2.34
N SER A 164 -11.24 -20.78 2.54
CA SER A 164 -10.75 -22.15 2.26
C SER A 164 -11.33 -23.22 3.22
N GLN A 165 -11.86 -22.81 4.39
CA GLN A 165 -12.40 -23.72 5.41
C GLN A 165 -13.88 -24.11 5.10
N ARG A 166 -14.10 -24.81 4.00
CA ARG A 166 -15.46 -25.09 3.48
C ARG A 166 -16.38 -25.82 4.45
N ASP A 167 -15.83 -26.77 5.19
CA ASP A 167 -16.58 -27.64 6.12
C ASP A 167 -16.61 -27.10 7.57
N ASN A 168 -16.00 -25.93 7.80
CA ASN A 168 -15.96 -25.31 9.12
C ASN A 168 -16.82 -24.04 9.15
N PRO A 169 -17.91 -24.02 9.94
CA PRO A 169 -18.80 -22.86 10.02
C PRO A 169 -18.10 -21.59 10.57
N ARG A 170 -16.95 -21.72 11.22
CA ARG A 170 -16.13 -20.59 11.68
C ARG A 170 -15.34 -19.93 10.55
N GLY A 171 -15.11 -20.63 9.44
CA GLY A 171 -14.35 -20.09 8.30
C GLY A 171 -14.92 -18.77 7.77
N PRO A 172 -16.21 -18.69 7.41
CA PRO A 172 -16.85 -17.46 6.98
C PRO A 172 -16.82 -16.34 8.03
N ILE A 173 -16.91 -16.66 9.33
CA ILE A 173 -16.80 -15.68 10.42
C ILE A 173 -15.39 -15.06 10.44
N VAL A 174 -14.36 -15.89 10.37
CA VAL A 174 -12.97 -15.41 10.31
C VAL A 174 -12.75 -14.55 9.06
N ALA A 175 -13.30 -14.97 7.90
CA ALA A 175 -13.22 -14.16 6.69
C ALA A 175 -13.90 -12.80 6.85
N GLY A 176 -15.08 -12.74 7.49
CA GLY A 176 -15.80 -11.50 7.75
C GLY A 176 -15.06 -10.55 8.69
N LEU A 177 -14.54 -11.06 9.81
CA LEU A 177 -13.77 -10.26 10.77
C LEU A 177 -12.45 -9.78 10.16
N ALA A 178 -11.77 -10.61 9.38
CA ALA A 178 -10.54 -10.25 8.67
C ALA A 178 -10.79 -9.13 7.65
N MET A 179 -11.87 -9.24 6.85
CA MET A 179 -12.23 -8.17 5.92
C MET A 179 -12.71 -6.90 6.62
N ALA A 180 -13.40 -7.01 7.78
CA ALA A 180 -13.74 -5.85 8.60
C ALA A 180 -12.47 -5.10 9.07
N SER A 181 -11.47 -5.83 9.54
CA SER A 181 -10.18 -5.25 9.93
C SER A 181 -9.47 -4.59 8.73
N GLY A 182 -9.43 -5.28 7.58
CA GLY A 182 -8.85 -4.74 6.35
C GLY A 182 -9.54 -3.46 5.87
N LEU A 183 -10.87 -3.41 5.89
CA LEU A 183 -11.66 -2.23 5.51
C LEU A 183 -11.52 -1.08 6.51
N MET A 184 -11.39 -1.38 7.81
CA MET A 184 -11.10 -0.35 8.82
C MET A 184 -9.69 0.24 8.67
N ILE A 185 -8.75 -0.52 8.11
CA ILE A 185 -7.41 -0.05 7.78
C ILE A 185 -7.45 0.83 6.52
N SER A 186 -8.08 0.35 5.45
CA SER A 186 -8.30 1.12 4.22
C SER A 186 -9.49 0.58 3.44
N ILE A 187 -10.34 1.49 2.97
CA ILE A 187 -11.55 1.17 2.20
C ILE A 187 -11.24 0.54 0.83
N GLU A 188 -10.01 0.64 0.34
CA GLU A 188 -9.54 0.01 -0.90
C GLU A 188 -9.74 -1.52 -0.92
N GLY A 189 -9.87 -2.15 0.25
CA GLY A 189 -10.25 -3.54 0.39
C GLY A 189 -11.70 -3.86 0.02
N LEU A 190 -12.56 -2.87 -0.30
CA LEU A 190 -13.98 -3.09 -0.58
C LEU A 190 -14.24 -4.07 -1.73
N PRO A 191 -13.54 -3.98 -2.89
CA PRO A 191 -13.72 -4.96 -3.97
C PRO A 191 -13.33 -6.39 -3.54
N LEU A 192 -12.33 -6.53 -2.67
CA LEU A 192 -11.91 -7.84 -2.14
C LEU A 192 -12.98 -8.42 -1.20
N ALA A 193 -13.56 -7.59 -0.33
CA ALA A 193 -14.66 -8.01 0.53
C ALA A 193 -15.89 -8.44 -0.30
N ALA A 194 -16.22 -7.69 -1.35
CA ALA A 194 -17.27 -8.05 -2.30
C ALA A 194 -16.96 -9.37 -3.03
N LEU A 195 -15.74 -9.59 -3.46
CA LEU A 195 -15.29 -10.82 -4.14
C LEU A 195 -15.43 -12.06 -3.23
N VAL A 196 -15.01 -11.97 -1.96
CA VAL A 196 -15.21 -13.03 -0.96
C VAL A 196 -16.70 -13.32 -0.77
N GLY A 197 -17.53 -12.27 -0.61
CA GLY A 197 -18.97 -12.37 -0.52
C GLY A 197 -19.62 -13.02 -1.76
N ALA A 198 -19.15 -12.66 -2.97
CA ALA A 198 -19.63 -13.23 -4.22
C ALA A 198 -19.32 -14.74 -4.34
N ILE A 199 -18.15 -15.19 -3.89
CA ILE A 199 -17.81 -16.62 -3.86
C ILE A 199 -18.74 -17.37 -2.88
N LEU A 200 -19.02 -16.82 -1.72
CA LEU A 200 -19.94 -17.42 -0.75
C LEU A 200 -21.40 -17.40 -1.26
N ALA A 201 -21.81 -16.35 -1.95
CA ALA A 201 -23.10 -16.31 -2.64
C ALA A 201 -23.19 -17.38 -3.74
N LEU A 202 -22.13 -17.56 -4.52
CA LEU A 202 -22.05 -18.60 -5.54
C LEU A 202 -22.13 -20.02 -4.95
N ARG A 203 -21.53 -20.25 -3.75
CA ARG A 203 -21.72 -21.50 -3.00
C ARG A 203 -23.19 -21.73 -2.67
N TRP A 204 -23.86 -20.71 -2.12
CA TRP A 204 -25.28 -20.79 -1.78
C TRP A 204 -26.14 -21.09 -3.01
N LEU A 205 -25.91 -20.41 -4.14
CA LEU A 205 -26.67 -20.64 -5.38
C LEU A 205 -26.50 -22.07 -5.93
N ARG A 206 -25.33 -22.69 -5.72
CA ARG A 206 -25.03 -24.07 -6.16
C ARG A 206 -25.54 -25.13 -5.16
N ASP A 207 -25.48 -24.80 -3.88
CA ASP A 207 -25.86 -25.69 -2.79
C ASP A 207 -26.54 -24.87 -1.66
N PRO A 208 -27.90 -24.93 -1.59
CA PRO A 208 -28.66 -24.21 -0.57
C PRO A 208 -28.30 -24.55 0.87
N SER A 209 -27.64 -25.68 1.14
CA SER A 209 -27.17 -26.05 2.49
C SER A 209 -26.09 -25.11 3.00
N THR A 210 -25.37 -24.43 2.11
CA THR A 210 -24.26 -23.52 2.42
C THR A 210 -24.67 -22.07 2.68
N ARG A 211 -25.98 -21.76 2.66
CA ARG A 211 -26.55 -20.40 2.80
C ARG A 211 -26.05 -19.63 4.02
N LEU A 212 -25.83 -20.33 5.15
CA LEU A 212 -25.34 -19.72 6.38
C LEU A 212 -23.89 -19.21 6.26
N GLY A 213 -23.12 -19.71 5.28
CA GLY A 213 -21.76 -19.23 5.05
C GLY A 213 -21.71 -17.74 4.67
N LEU A 214 -22.56 -17.33 3.71
CA LEU A 214 -22.65 -15.90 3.34
C LEU A 214 -23.23 -15.07 4.50
N THR A 215 -24.23 -15.59 5.19
CA THR A 215 -24.85 -14.91 6.33
C THR A 215 -23.85 -14.63 7.45
N HIS A 216 -23.11 -15.65 7.89
CA HIS A 216 -22.10 -15.51 8.94
C HIS A 216 -20.95 -14.57 8.52
N TYR A 217 -20.55 -14.62 7.24
CA TYR A 217 -19.55 -13.70 6.70
C TYR A 217 -20.00 -12.24 6.82
N LEU A 218 -21.22 -11.93 6.34
CA LEU A 218 -21.76 -10.56 6.35
C LEU A 218 -22.06 -10.05 7.75
N GLN A 219 -22.57 -10.92 8.64
CA GLN A 219 -22.77 -10.58 10.06
C GLN A 219 -21.46 -10.25 10.76
N ALA A 220 -20.42 -11.07 10.54
CA ALA A 220 -19.11 -10.86 11.12
C ALA A 220 -18.42 -9.61 10.52
N LEU A 221 -18.61 -9.35 9.23
CA LEU A 221 -18.10 -8.15 8.55
C LEU A 221 -18.79 -6.90 9.12
N ALA A 222 -20.12 -6.85 9.14
CA ALA A 222 -20.87 -5.70 9.64
C ALA A 222 -20.62 -5.45 11.14
N GLY A 223 -20.72 -6.51 11.96
CA GLY A 223 -20.45 -6.42 13.41
C GLY A 223 -19.01 -6.03 13.72
N GLY A 224 -18.04 -6.61 13.00
CA GLY A 224 -16.63 -6.26 13.12
C GLY A 224 -16.36 -4.80 12.76
N LEU A 225 -16.93 -4.29 11.65
CA LEU A 225 -16.81 -2.88 11.26
C LEU A 225 -17.39 -1.94 12.32
N ILE A 226 -18.58 -2.24 12.88
CA ILE A 226 -19.19 -1.41 13.92
C ILE A 226 -18.29 -1.36 15.15
N VAL A 227 -17.82 -2.51 15.63
CA VAL A 227 -16.96 -2.59 16.82
C VAL A 227 -15.65 -1.85 16.59
N LEU A 228 -14.99 -2.08 15.47
CA LEU A 228 -13.71 -1.45 15.15
C LEU A 228 -13.85 0.05 14.91
N TYR A 229 -14.94 0.49 14.27
CA TYR A 229 -15.22 1.91 14.09
C TYR A 229 -15.35 2.63 15.44
N LEU A 230 -16.17 2.09 16.34
CA LEU A 230 -16.36 2.66 17.68
C LEU A 230 -15.06 2.62 18.51
N ALA A 231 -14.24 1.59 18.33
CA ALA A 231 -12.98 1.43 19.06
C ALA A 231 -11.85 2.33 18.55
N THR A 232 -11.82 2.70 17.25
CA THR A 232 -10.67 3.38 16.64
C THR A 232 -10.95 4.79 16.14
N ARG A 233 -12.21 5.11 15.80
CA ARG A 233 -12.61 6.46 15.37
C ARG A 233 -13.54 7.14 16.39
N GLY A 234 -14.35 6.36 17.09
CA GLY A 234 -15.33 6.88 18.03
C GLY A 234 -16.47 7.67 17.38
N TRP A 235 -17.43 8.08 18.20
CA TRP A 235 -18.59 8.86 17.72
C TRP A 235 -18.26 10.30 17.30
N PRO A 236 -17.30 11.02 17.96
CA PRO A 236 -16.92 12.37 17.53
C PRO A 236 -16.40 12.45 16.09
N GLN A 237 -15.84 11.37 15.56
CA GLN A 237 -15.32 11.27 14.20
C GLN A 237 -16.38 10.77 13.18
N ALA A 238 -17.66 11.09 13.40
CA ALA A 238 -18.75 10.67 12.53
C ALA A 238 -18.86 11.43 11.20
N ALA A 239 -17.87 12.28 10.87
CA ALA A 239 -17.80 12.97 9.60
C ALA A 239 -17.81 12.00 8.39
N GLN A 240 -18.44 12.43 7.30
CA GLN A 240 -18.55 11.64 6.08
C GLN A 240 -17.34 11.90 5.18
N TYR A 241 -16.53 10.87 4.98
CA TYR A 241 -15.40 10.85 4.05
C TYR A 241 -15.57 9.73 3.04
N CYS A 242 -15.08 9.91 1.82
CA CYS A 242 -15.20 8.89 0.79
C CYS A 242 -14.06 7.85 0.84
N ASP A 243 -12.95 8.20 1.46
CA ASP A 243 -11.70 7.42 1.54
C ASP A 243 -11.54 6.61 2.84
N ALA A 244 -12.56 6.59 3.69
CA ALA A 244 -12.55 5.87 4.96
C ALA A 244 -13.93 5.32 5.30
N ILE A 245 -14.00 4.30 6.18
CA ILE A 245 -15.25 3.80 6.71
C ILE A 245 -15.94 4.88 7.56
N THR A 246 -17.21 5.14 7.26
CA THR A 246 -18.07 6.15 7.90
C THR A 246 -19.40 5.53 8.30
N PRO A 247 -20.25 6.23 9.05
CA PRO A 247 -21.60 5.74 9.40
C PRO A 247 -22.44 5.32 8.19
N ALA A 248 -22.29 5.96 7.02
CA ALA A 248 -22.99 5.54 5.80
C ALA A 248 -22.57 4.15 5.34
N HIS A 249 -21.27 3.83 5.39
CA HIS A 249 -20.76 2.50 5.10
C HIS A 249 -21.25 1.46 6.10
N LEU A 250 -21.29 1.80 7.41
CA LEU A 250 -21.82 0.90 8.43
C LEU A 250 -23.29 0.59 8.18
N GLY A 251 -24.08 1.59 7.79
CA GLY A 251 -25.48 1.42 7.38
C GLY A 251 -25.64 0.47 6.19
N PHE A 252 -24.81 0.64 5.16
CA PHE A 252 -24.77 -0.28 4.00
C PHE A 252 -24.53 -1.73 4.44
N PHE A 253 -23.47 -1.99 5.19
CA PHE A 253 -23.12 -3.35 5.62
C PHE A 253 -24.17 -3.94 6.56
N LEU A 254 -24.79 -3.12 7.41
CA LEU A 254 -25.87 -3.57 8.29
C LEU A 254 -27.11 -4.00 7.51
N VAL A 255 -27.55 -3.21 6.52
CA VAL A 255 -28.67 -3.57 5.63
C VAL A 255 -28.38 -4.88 4.90
N VAL A 256 -27.18 -5.02 4.34
CA VAL A 256 -26.80 -6.23 3.60
C VAL A 256 -26.74 -7.45 4.53
N ALA A 257 -26.21 -7.31 5.75
CA ALA A 257 -26.15 -8.40 6.73
C ALA A 257 -27.54 -8.82 7.22
N LEU A 258 -28.40 -7.86 7.59
CA LEU A 258 -29.75 -8.13 8.08
C LEU A 258 -30.63 -8.71 6.98
N GLY A 259 -30.62 -8.14 5.77
CA GLY A 259 -31.38 -8.62 4.62
C GLY A 259 -31.00 -10.04 4.22
N THR A 260 -29.68 -10.33 4.15
CA THR A 260 -29.18 -11.67 3.85
C THR A 260 -29.53 -12.67 4.97
N SER A 261 -29.46 -12.23 6.24
CA SER A 261 -29.90 -13.05 7.37
C SER A 261 -31.41 -13.43 7.26
N ALA A 262 -32.28 -12.45 7.01
CA ALA A 262 -33.69 -12.68 6.81
C ALA A 262 -33.95 -13.66 5.64
N LEU A 263 -33.27 -13.46 4.50
CA LEU A 263 -33.35 -14.32 3.33
C LEU A 263 -32.90 -15.76 3.64
N SER A 264 -31.83 -15.94 4.40
CA SER A 264 -31.30 -17.28 4.73
C SER A 264 -32.21 -18.09 5.65
N HIS A 265 -33.08 -17.43 6.44
CA HIS A 265 -34.09 -18.06 7.31
C HIS A 265 -35.46 -18.18 6.65
N ALA A 266 -35.66 -17.58 5.48
CA ALA A 266 -36.89 -17.74 4.71
C ALA A 266 -37.05 -19.17 4.15
N ARG A 267 -38.23 -19.47 3.61
CA ARG A 267 -38.45 -20.73 2.89
C ARG A 267 -37.48 -20.86 1.73
N PRO A 268 -37.05 -22.10 1.42
CA PRO A 268 -36.14 -22.31 0.28
C PRO A 268 -36.68 -21.70 -1.01
N LEU A 269 -35.88 -20.87 -1.66
CA LEU A 269 -36.19 -20.23 -2.93
C LEU A 269 -35.36 -20.86 -4.05
N PRO A 270 -35.84 -20.85 -5.30
CA PRO A 270 -35.02 -21.24 -6.43
C PRO A 270 -33.81 -20.29 -6.62
N PRO A 271 -32.69 -20.75 -7.17
CA PRO A 271 -31.46 -19.97 -7.25
C PRO A 271 -31.59 -18.58 -7.89
N ILE A 272 -32.45 -18.46 -8.93
CA ILE A 272 -32.70 -17.17 -9.58
C ILE A 272 -33.42 -16.18 -8.65
N ALA A 273 -34.35 -16.66 -7.81
CA ALA A 273 -35.03 -15.81 -6.83
C ALA A 273 -34.08 -15.40 -5.69
N VAL A 274 -33.16 -16.29 -5.24
CA VAL A 274 -32.12 -15.96 -4.28
C VAL A 274 -31.22 -14.88 -4.87
N LEU A 275 -30.78 -15.02 -6.13
CA LEU A 275 -29.92 -14.01 -6.81
C LEU A 275 -30.65 -12.66 -6.90
N GLY A 276 -31.94 -12.66 -7.30
CA GLY A 276 -32.74 -11.44 -7.36
C GLY A 276 -32.92 -10.78 -5.97
N ALA A 277 -33.15 -11.58 -4.93
CA ALA A 277 -33.26 -11.08 -3.56
C ALA A 277 -31.93 -10.49 -3.03
N LEU A 278 -30.81 -11.17 -3.26
CA LEU A 278 -29.49 -10.65 -2.90
C LEU A 278 -29.18 -9.35 -3.65
N GLY A 279 -29.56 -9.27 -4.95
CA GLY A 279 -29.45 -8.06 -5.74
C GLY A 279 -30.29 -6.91 -5.17
N ALA A 280 -31.54 -7.17 -4.78
CA ALA A 280 -32.41 -6.17 -4.17
C ALA A 280 -31.89 -5.69 -2.80
N ILE A 281 -31.37 -6.60 -1.97
CA ILE A 281 -30.73 -6.27 -0.69
C ILE A 281 -29.51 -5.37 -0.93
N GLY A 282 -28.65 -5.73 -1.87
CA GLY A 282 -27.47 -4.93 -2.24
C GLY A 282 -27.86 -3.53 -2.75
N ALA A 283 -28.86 -3.46 -3.64
CA ALA A 283 -29.40 -2.19 -4.14
C ALA A 283 -29.98 -1.31 -3.02
N GLY A 284 -30.69 -1.91 -2.06
CA GLY A 284 -31.19 -1.21 -0.87
C GLY A 284 -30.06 -0.62 -0.02
N GLY A 285 -28.97 -1.39 0.17
CA GLY A 285 -27.77 -0.91 0.84
C GLY A 285 -27.09 0.27 0.10
N VAL A 286 -26.93 0.16 -1.24
CA VAL A 286 -26.39 1.25 -2.07
C VAL A 286 -27.28 2.49 -2.03
N ALA A 287 -28.60 2.32 -2.07
CA ALA A 287 -29.54 3.44 -1.98
C ALA A 287 -29.43 4.17 -0.63
N LEU A 288 -29.31 3.42 0.48
CA LEU A 288 -29.08 4.02 1.80
C LEU A 288 -27.74 4.78 1.85
N PHE A 289 -26.67 4.15 1.36
CA PHE A 289 -25.35 4.78 1.29
C PHE A 289 -25.38 6.06 0.46
N GLY A 290 -25.98 6.01 -0.76
CA GLY A 290 -26.08 7.15 -1.65
C GLY A 290 -26.92 8.30 -1.09
N ALA A 291 -27.99 7.97 -0.33
CA ALA A 291 -28.78 8.98 0.38
C ALA A 291 -28.00 9.65 1.53
N ALA A 292 -27.15 8.89 2.23
CA ALA A 292 -26.34 9.40 3.35
C ALA A 292 -25.06 10.11 2.89
N SER A 293 -24.46 9.69 1.77
CA SER A 293 -23.17 10.20 1.26
C SER A 293 -23.17 10.32 -0.27
N PRO A 294 -23.98 11.20 -0.87
CA PRO A 294 -24.14 11.28 -2.32
C PRO A 294 -22.85 11.62 -3.05
N GLY A 295 -21.96 12.43 -2.45
CA GLY A 295 -20.67 12.80 -3.03
C GLY A 295 -19.69 11.62 -3.17
N CYS A 296 -19.89 10.53 -2.43
CA CYS A 296 -19.02 9.35 -2.47
C CYS A 296 -19.42 8.29 -3.51
N LEU A 297 -20.49 8.52 -4.28
CA LEU A 297 -20.90 7.60 -5.35
C LEU A 297 -20.02 7.68 -6.60
N ALA A 298 -19.33 8.81 -6.83
CA ALA A 298 -18.54 9.04 -8.02
C ALA A 298 -17.14 8.44 -7.93
N THR A 299 -16.38 8.78 -6.90
CA THR A 299 -15.01 8.30 -6.69
C THR A 299 -14.69 8.18 -5.19
N PRO A 300 -13.72 7.35 -4.79
CA PRO A 300 -13.26 7.27 -3.41
C PRO A 300 -12.65 8.57 -2.86
N PHE A 301 -12.15 9.44 -3.75
CA PHE A 301 -11.55 10.73 -3.37
C PHE A 301 -12.54 11.90 -3.48
N GLY A 302 -13.80 11.63 -3.91
CA GLY A 302 -14.79 12.68 -4.17
C GLY A 302 -14.41 13.52 -5.38
N SER A 303 -14.57 14.85 -5.26
CA SER A 303 -14.13 15.83 -6.27
C SER A 303 -12.80 16.42 -5.82
N LEU A 304 -11.68 15.79 -6.20
CA LEU A 304 -10.36 16.35 -5.93
C LEU A 304 -10.14 17.63 -6.73
N ASP A 305 -9.51 18.63 -6.11
CA ASP A 305 -9.15 19.87 -6.80
C ASP A 305 -8.35 19.59 -8.09
N PRO A 306 -8.67 20.23 -9.24
CA PRO A 306 -8.02 19.95 -10.51
C PRO A 306 -6.50 20.12 -10.49
N LEU A 307 -5.96 21.10 -9.75
CA LEU A 307 -4.53 21.31 -9.65
C LEU A 307 -3.86 20.18 -8.85
N VAL A 308 -4.47 19.78 -7.72
CA VAL A 308 -3.99 18.65 -6.92
C VAL A 308 -4.10 17.34 -7.71
N HIS A 309 -5.18 17.15 -8.46
CA HIS A 309 -5.32 16.01 -9.36
C HIS A 309 -4.17 15.94 -10.36
N ASP A 310 -3.88 17.04 -11.11
CA ASP A 310 -2.95 17.03 -12.24
C ASP A 310 -1.48 16.98 -11.82
N TYR A 311 -1.14 17.48 -10.63
CA TYR A 311 0.25 17.57 -10.18
C TYR A 311 0.62 16.54 -9.09
N TRP A 312 -0.35 16.05 -8.35
CA TRP A 312 -0.12 15.04 -7.32
C TRP A 312 -0.76 13.69 -7.66
N TYR A 313 -2.09 13.62 -7.83
CA TYR A 313 -2.81 12.36 -7.99
C TYR A 313 -2.37 11.57 -9.24
N VAL A 314 -2.18 12.28 -10.37
CA VAL A 314 -1.68 11.65 -11.62
C VAL A 314 -0.28 11.05 -11.44
N ASN A 315 0.51 11.56 -10.49
CA ASN A 315 1.87 11.08 -10.18
C ASN A 315 1.90 9.98 -9.10
N VAL A 316 0.77 9.67 -8.45
CA VAL A 316 0.63 8.49 -7.57
C VAL A 316 0.49 7.23 -8.45
N ILE A 317 1.62 6.82 -9.05
CA ILE A 317 1.69 5.79 -10.10
C ILE A 317 1.09 4.46 -9.62
N GLU A 318 1.27 4.07 -8.38
CA GLU A 318 0.77 2.82 -7.81
C GLU A 318 -0.78 2.74 -7.76
N GLY A 319 -1.46 3.88 -7.71
CA GLY A 319 -2.93 3.99 -7.79
C GLY A 319 -3.49 3.84 -9.20
N ARG A 320 -2.64 3.85 -10.24
CA ARG A 320 -3.03 3.84 -11.65
C ARG A 320 -3.10 2.42 -12.22
N PRO A 321 -3.81 2.25 -13.35
CA PRO A 321 -3.84 0.98 -14.09
C PRO A 321 -2.45 0.54 -14.56
N VAL A 322 -2.30 -0.78 -14.80
CA VAL A 322 -1.01 -1.35 -15.23
C VAL A 322 -0.53 -0.85 -16.59
N TRP A 323 -1.41 -0.42 -17.47
CA TRP A 323 -1.04 0.15 -18.78
C TRP A 323 -0.48 1.56 -18.70
N ASP A 324 -0.61 2.23 -17.55
CA ASP A 324 0.01 3.51 -17.26
C ASP A 324 1.37 3.35 -16.54
N GLN A 325 1.75 2.11 -16.21
CA GLN A 325 3.01 1.80 -15.55
C GLN A 325 4.17 1.74 -16.55
N THR A 326 5.38 1.88 -16.04
CA THR A 326 6.59 1.66 -16.84
C THR A 326 6.78 0.19 -17.19
N ALA A 327 7.59 -0.10 -18.21
CA ALA A 327 7.89 -1.47 -18.64
C ALA A 327 8.50 -2.34 -17.52
N THR A 328 8.99 -1.75 -16.45
CA THR A 328 9.57 -2.46 -15.30
C THR A 328 8.58 -3.36 -14.56
N ILE A 329 7.26 -3.13 -14.71
CA ILE A 329 6.22 -4.00 -14.13
C ILE A 329 6.05 -5.31 -14.90
N ILE A 330 6.47 -5.39 -16.18
CA ILE A 330 6.23 -6.53 -17.08
C ILE A 330 6.72 -7.87 -16.50
N PRO A 331 7.94 -7.98 -15.93
CA PRO A 331 8.40 -9.23 -15.34
C PRO A 331 7.48 -9.75 -14.22
N ALA A 332 6.97 -8.84 -13.37
CA ALA A 332 6.04 -9.21 -12.32
C ALA A 332 4.67 -9.66 -12.88
N LEU A 333 4.18 -9.01 -13.93
CA LEU A 333 2.94 -9.42 -14.62
C LEU A 333 3.10 -10.80 -15.28
N LEU A 334 4.24 -11.09 -15.91
CA LEU A 334 4.53 -12.41 -16.48
C LEU A 334 4.58 -13.49 -15.39
N GLN A 335 5.15 -13.19 -14.21
CA GLN A 335 5.15 -14.10 -13.07
C GLN A 335 3.73 -14.40 -12.59
N LEU A 336 2.88 -13.38 -12.47
CA LEU A 336 1.48 -13.52 -12.09
C LEU A 336 0.67 -14.30 -13.15
N ALA A 337 0.89 -14.04 -14.42
CA ALA A 337 0.25 -14.76 -15.52
C ALA A 337 0.64 -16.24 -15.51
N LEU A 338 1.91 -16.56 -15.27
CA LEU A 338 2.39 -17.93 -15.10
C LEU A 338 1.72 -18.60 -13.90
N ALA A 339 1.71 -17.93 -12.75
CA ALA A 339 1.07 -18.44 -11.53
C ALA A 339 -0.42 -18.74 -11.77
N PHE A 340 -1.13 -17.84 -12.45
CA PHE A 340 -2.52 -18.02 -12.80
C PHE A 340 -2.73 -19.20 -13.76
N ALA A 341 -1.91 -19.31 -14.80
CA ALA A 341 -1.95 -20.44 -15.73
C ALA A 341 -1.72 -21.78 -15.02
N VAL A 342 -0.78 -21.83 -14.06
CA VAL A 342 -0.55 -23.02 -13.21
C VAL A 342 -1.79 -23.31 -12.36
N ALA A 343 -2.39 -22.31 -11.73
CA ALA A 343 -3.61 -22.48 -10.94
C ALA A 343 -4.79 -23.04 -11.76
N VAL A 344 -5.02 -22.50 -12.96
CA VAL A 344 -6.04 -22.99 -13.91
C VAL A 344 -5.74 -24.43 -14.33
N ARG A 345 -4.50 -24.76 -14.68
CA ARG A 345 -4.11 -26.13 -15.00
C ARG A 345 -4.37 -27.11 -13.86
N LEU A 346 -4.04 -26.71 -12.62
CA LEU A 346 -4.28 -27.53 -11.44
C LEU A 346 -5.77 -27.75 -11.23
N TRP A 347 -6.60 -26.71 -11.38
CA TRP A 347 -8.06 -26.80 -11.31
C TRP A 347 -8.64 -27.76 -12.36
N LEU A 348 -8.22 -27.61 -13.63
CA LEU A 348 -8.73 -28.44 -14.73
C LEU A 348 -8.37 -29.93 -14.57
N ARG A 349 -7.23 -30.22 -13.91
CA ARG A 349 -6.74 -31.59 -13.65
C ARG A 349 -7.13 -32.14 -12.28
N ALA A 350 -7.79 -31.33 -11.46
CA ALA A 350 -8.16 -31.73 -10.12
C ALA A 350 -9.21 -32.85 -10.10
N PRO A 351 -9.10 -33.82 -9.17
CA PRO A 351 -10.17 -34.76 -8.91
C PRO A 351 -11.41 -34.04 -8.41
N LEU A 352 -12.61 -34.64 -8.65
CA LEU A 352 -13.90 -34.02 -8.33
C LEU A 352 -14.00 -33.41 -6.91
N PRO A 353 -13.52 -34.08 -5.84
CA PRO A 353 -13.62 -33.51 -4.47
C PRO A 353 -12.88 -32.18 -4.29
N GLN A 354 -11.75 -31.99 -5.00
CA GLN A 354 -10.92 -30.78 -4.89
C GLN A 354 -11.27 -29.71 -5.93
N ARG A 355 -12.00 -30.10 -7.00
CA ARG A 355 -12.25 -29.22 -8.15
C ARG A 355 -13.05 -27.97 -7.79
N ALA A 356 -14.00 -28.09 -6.87
CA ALA A 356 -14.78 -26.96 -6.41
C ALA A 356 -13.92 -25.97 -5.63
N GLN A 357 -13.05 -26.44 -4.73
CA GLN A 357 -12.15 -25.59 -3.95
C GLN A 357 -11.11 -24.87 -4.81
N LEU A 358 -10.50 -25.60 -5.77
CA LEU A 358 -9.57 -25.00 -6.72
C LEU A 358 -10.26 -24.03 -7.68
N GLY A 359 -11.51 -24.28 -8.08
CA GLY A 359 -12.30 -23.36 -8.88
C GLY A 359 -12.58 -22.03 -8.16
N GLU A 360 -12.89 -22.07 -6.87
CA GLU A 360 -13.05 -20.87 -6.04
C GLU A 360 -11.72 -20.12 -5.85
N PHE A 361 -10.63 -20.85 -5.69
CA PHE A 361 -9.29 -20.27 -5.67
C PHE A 361 -8.96 -19.55 -6.97
N VAL A 362 -9.23 -20.16 -8.13
CA VAL A 362 -9.03 -19.55 -9.45
C VAL A 362 -9.91 -18.30 -9.63
N LEU A 363 -11.17 -18.34 -9.17
CA LEU A 363 -12.06 -17.16 -9.19
C LEU A 363 -11.54 -16.03 -8.32
N LEU A 364 -11.09 -16.34 -7.10
CA LEU A 364 -10.50 -15.35 -6.19
C LEU A 364 -9.25 -14.74 -6.81
N PHE A 365 -8.38 -15.57 -7.41
CA PHE A 365 -7.16 -15.12 -8.07
C PHE A 365 -7.46 -14.27 -9.30
N ALA A 366 -8.42 -14.68 -10.14
CA ALA A 366 -8.85 -13.88 -11.29
C ALA A 366 -9.40 -12.51 -10.87
N GLY A 367 -10.22 -12.45 -9.81
CA GLY A 367 -10.75 -11.19 -9.28
C GLY A 367 -9.66 -10.28 -8.72
N THR A 368 -8.68 -10.81 -8.00
CA THR A 368 -7.54 -10.01 -7.51
C THR A 368 -6.63 -9.53 -8.65
N LEU A 369 -6.44 -10.34 -9.70
CA LEU A 369 -5.73 -9.92 -10.91
C LEU A 369 -6.48 -8.79 -11.62
N ALA A 370 -7.78 -8.94 -11.83
CA ALA A 370 -8.60 -7.92 -12.49
C ALA A 370 -8.54 -6.59 -11.72
N LEU A 371 -8.65 -6.63 -10.39
CA LEU A 371 -8.48 -5.44 -9.55
C LEU A 371 -7.07 -4.85 -9.70
N GLY A 372 -6.04 -5.69 -9.69
CA GLY A 372 -4.65 -5.25 -9.83
C GLY A 372 -4.32 -4.66 -11.20
N LEU A 373 -5.01 -5.11 -12.28
CA LEU A 373 -4.88 -4.49 -13.58
C LEU A 373 -5.43 -3.06 -13.61
N LEU A 374 -6.48 -2.77 -12.83
CA LEU A 374 -7.10 -1.46 -12.72
C LEU A 374 -6.37 -0.55 -11.72
N VAL A 375 -5.81 -1.11 -10.65
CA VAL A 375 -5.09 -0.38 -9.58
C VAL A 375 -3.84 -1.18 -9.24
N SER A 376 -2.68 -0.76 -9.77
CA SER A 376 -1.47 -1.59 -9.81
C SER A 376 -0.97 -2.04 -8.43
N ARG A 377 -1.10 -1.22 -7.38
CA ARG A 377 -0.75 -1.63 -5.99
C ARG A 377 -1.56 -2.83 -5.50
N SER A 378 -2.78 -3.02 -6.02
CA SER A 378 -3.62 -4.18 -5.68
C SER A 378 -3.10 -5.51 -6.24
N LEU A 379 -2.10 -5.49 -7.16
CA LEU A 379 -1.41 -6.71 -7.61
C LEU A 379 -0.71 -7.43 -6.45
N ALA A 380 -0.43 -6.76 -5.34
CA ALA A 380 0.12 -7.41 -4.14
C ALA A 380 -0.81 -8.50 -3.58
N PHE A 381 -2.14 -8.33 -3.67
CA PHE A 381 -3.12 -9.36 -3.28
C PHE A 381 -3.10 -10.56 -4.23
N ALA A 382 -2.99 -10.30 -5.53
CA ALA A 382 -2.79 -11.36 -6.52
C ALA A 382 -1.44 -12.10 -6.31
N SER A 383 -0.38 -11.36 -5.97
CA SER A 383 0.93 -11.91 -5.64
C SER A 383 0.89 -12.81 -4.41
N LEU A 384 0.10 -12.47 -3.39
CA LEU A 384 -0.12 -13.33 -2.23
C LEU A 384 -0.71 -14.69 -2.66
N LEU A 385 -1.76 -14.68 -3.48
CA LEU A 385 -2.37 -15.92 -3.98
C LEU A 385 -1.44 -16.69 -4.90
N ALA A 386 -0.63 -16.02 -5.71
CA ALA A 386 0.35 -16.61 -6.62
C ALA A 386 1.41 -17.44 -5.90
N THR A 387 1.68 -17.16 -4.61
CA THR A 387 2.63 -17.95 -3.81
C THR A 387 2.25 -19.44 -3.76
N VAL A 388 0.95 -19.77 -3.78
CA VAL A 388 0.46 -21.15 -3.69
C VAL A 388 0.77 -21.97 -4.94
N PRO A 389 0.36 -21.58 -6.16
CA PRO A 389 0.69 -22.34 -7.38
C PRO A 389 2.18 -22.30 -7.73
N LEU A 390 2.90 -21.21 -7.44
CA LEU A 390 4.35 -21.16 -7.67
C LEU A 390 5.12 -22.01 -6.68
N ALA A 391 4.67 -22.13 -5.43
CA ALA A 391 5.25 -23.06 -4.46
C ALA A 391 5.07 -24.52 -4.90
N TRP A 392 3.89 -24.87 -5.46
CA TRP A 392 3.69 -26.19 -6.08
C TRP A 392 4.63 -26.41 -7.27
N LEU A 393 4.76 -25.40 -8.13
CA LEU A 393 5.68 -25.45 -9.29
C LEU A 393 7.13 -25.65 -8.86
N LEU A 394 7.57 -24.94 -7.83
CA LEU A 394 8.92 -25.10 -7.25
C LEU A 394 9.12 -26.51 -6.71
N GLY A 395 8.16 -27.06 -5.95
CA GLY A 395 8.22 -28.43 -5.44
C GLY A 395 8.35 -29.45 -6.57
N GLU A 396 7.55 -29.32 -7.63
CA GLU A 396 7.62 -30.17 -8.83
C GLU A 396 8.96 -30.03 -9.57
N ALA A 397 9.47 -28.80 -9.70
CA ALA A 397 10.77 -28.55 -10.32
C ALA A 397 11.91 -29.21 -9.53
N LEU A 398 11.92 -29.06 -8.20
CA LEU A 398 12.91 -29.70 -7.32
C LEU A 398 12.84 -31.23 -7.40
N HIS A 399 11.63 -31.80 -7.46
CA HIS A 399 11.46 -33.23 -7.67
C HIS A 399 12.08 -33.68 -9.00
N ARG A 400 11.82 -32.98 -10.08
CA ARG A 400 12.41 -33.26 -11.41
C ARG A 400 13.91 -33.10 -11.41
N LEU A 401 14.47 -32.09 -10.76
CA LEU A 401 15.92 -31.89 -10.63
C LEU A 401 16.60 -33.05 -9.90
N ARG A 402 15.94 -33.62 -8.87
CA ARG A 402 16.46 -34.77 -8.09
C ARG A 402 16.38 -36.08 -8.89
N THR A 403 15.33 -36.25 -9.72
CA THR A 403 15.06 -37.51 -10.43
C THR A 403 15.66 -37.56 -11.81
N ALA A 404 15.97 -36.43 -12.46
CA ALA A 404 16.56 -36.41 -13.78
C ALA A 404 17.98 -37.02 -13.78
N ARG A 405 18.22 -37.94 -14.69
CA ARG A 405 19.52 -38.64 -14.82
C ARG A 405 20.51 -37.90 -15.75
N LYS A 406 19.99 -37.14 -16.73
CA LYS A 406 20.80 -36.41 -17.72
C LYS A 406 21.02 -34.96 -17.28
N PRO A 407 22.19 -34.34 -17.58
CA PRO A 407 22.47 -32.95 -17.20
C PRO A 407 21.60 -31.93 -17.96
N THR A 408 21.33 -32.14 -19.26
CA THR A 408 20.57 -31.21 -20.08
C THR A 408 19.17 -30.90 -19.55
N PRO A 409 18.31 -31.89 -19.19
CA PRO A 409 17.00 -31.58 -18.59
C PRO A 409 17.14 -30.96 -17.20
N LYS A 410 18.20 -31.23 -16.43
CA LYS A 410 18.45 -30.54 -15.15
C LYS A 410 18.69 -29.06 -15.36
N ILE A 411 19.56 -28.70 -16.29
CA ILE A 411 19.87 -27.31 -16.62
C ILE A 411 18.60 -26.60 -17.11
N ALA A 412 17.86 -27.20 -18.02
CA ALA A 412 16.63 -26.61 -18.56
C ALA A 412 15.57 -26.36 -17.48
N VAL A 413 15.33 -27.33 -16.58
CA VAL A 413 14.40 -27.17 -15.46
C VAL A 413 14.91 -26.11 -14.48
N GLY A 414 16.21 -26.10 -14.17
CA GLY A 414 16.81 -25.10 -13.27
C GLY A 414 16.64 -23.68 -13.81
N VAL A 415 17.01 -23.44 -15.07
CA VAL A 415 16.88 -22.13 -15.72
C VAL A 415 15.42 -21.69 -15.79
N ALA A 416 14.51 -22.58 -16.23
CA ALA A 416 13.08 -22.27 -16.30
C ALA A 416 12.51 -21.90 -14.92
N THR A 417 12.94 -22.60 -13.86
CA THR A 417 12.50 -22.32 -12.49
C THR A 417 13.03 -20.97 -12.00
N LEU A 418 14.30 -20.66 -12.26
CA LEU A 418 14.88 -19.35 -11.92
C LEU A 418 14.15 -18.21 -12.62
N LEU A 419 13.91 -18.32 -13.92
CA LEU A 419 13.17 -17.29 -14.69
C LEU A 419 11.72 -17.14 -14.20
N ALA A 420 11.08 -18.24 -13.82
CA ALA A 420 9.71 -18.23 -13.30
C ALA A 420 9.59 -17.57 -11.93
N LEU A 421 10.57 -17.78 -11.05
CA LEU A 421 10.53 -17.33 -9.65
C LEU A 421 11.26 -16.00 -9.42
N LEU A 422 12.25 -15.67 -10.26
CA LEU A 422 13.04 -14.44 -10.15
C LEU A 422 13.02 -13.68 -11.50
N PRO A 423 11.84 -13.20 -11.92
CA PRO A 423 11.68 -12.57 -13.23
C PRO A 423 12.46 -11.26 -13.38
N MET A 424 12.81 -10.60 -12.26
CA MET A 424 13.62 -9.38 -12.25
C MET A 424 15.13 -9.66 -12.39
N ALA A 425 15.60 -10.88 -12.11
CA ALA A 425 17.03 -11.19 -12.15
C ALA A 425 17.69 -10.96 -13.51
N PRO A 426 17.08 -11.33 -14.67
CA PRO A 426 17.63 -11.01 -15.98
C PRO A 426 17.73 -9.50 -16.25
N VAL A 427 16.75 -8.72 -15.79
CA VAL A 427 16.73 -7.25 -15.94
C VAL A 427 17.87 -6.64 -15.13
N ALA A 428 17.96 -6.96 -13.85
CA ALA A 428 19.04 -6.49 -12.98
C ALA A 428 20.43 -6.88 -13.48
N LEU A 429 20.57 -8.10 -14.04
CA LEU A 429 21.82 -8.54 -14.65
C LEU A 429 22.17 -7.71 -15.90
N ALA A 430 21.19 -7.46 -16.76
CA ALA A 430 21.39 -6.64 -17.96
C ALA A 430 21.77 -5.20 -17.62
N GLU A 431 21.14 -4.59 -16.63
CA GLU A 431 21.44 -3.24 -16.12
C GLU A 431 22.86 -3.18 -15.55
N ASN A 432 23.26 -4.14 -14.71
CA ASN A 432 24.62 -4.20 -14.16
C ASN A 432 25.69 -4.40 -15.26
N LEU A 433 25.42 -5.21 -16.28
CA LEU A 433 26.34 -5.41 -17.42
C LEU A 433 26.41 -4.15 -18.27
N ALA A 434 25.32 -3.43 -18.48
CA ALA A 434 25.30 -2.17 -19.20
C ALA A 434 26.05 -1.05 -18.43
N ALA A 435 25.88 -0.98 -17.12
CA ALA A 435 26.61 -0.04 -16.26
C ALA A 435 28.13 -0.33 -16.20
N SER A 436 28.54 -1.58 -16.43
CA SER A 436 29.94 -2.01 -16.45
C SER A 436 30.60 -1.84 -17.83
N ALA A 437 29.84 -1.51 -18.88
CA ALA A 437 30.37 -1.28 -20.22
C ALA A 437 31.06 0.11 -20.28
N PRO A 438 32.23 0.25 -20.94
CA PRO A 438 32.82 1.57 -21.14
C PRO A 438 31.83 2.49 -21.88
N PRO A 439 31.75 3.78 -21.54
CA PRO A 439 30.83 4.69 -22.17
C PRO A 439 31.04 4.69 -23.69
N ALA A 440 30.01 4.31 -24.44
CA ALA A 440 30.03 4.42 -25.89
C ALA A 440 30.20 5.89 -26.27
N PRO A 441 30.98 6.23 -27.33
CA PRO A 441 31.12 7.60 -27.75
C PRO A 441 29.74 8.19 -28.08
N LEU A 442 29.44 9.32 -27.46
CA LEU A 442 28.21 10.08 -27.62
C LEU A 442 28.00 10.43 -29.09
N LEU A 443 27.22 9.61 -29.80
CA LEU A 443 26.55 10.04 -31.02
C LEU A 443 25.31 10.80 -30.58
N THR A 444 25.40 12.13 -30.68
CA THR A 444 24.29 13.05 -30.50
C THR A 444 23.15 12.68 -31.46
N ALA A 445 22.12 12.04 -30.95
CA ALA A 445 20.83 11.95 -31.59
C ALA A 445 19.82 12.70 -30.72
N GLN A 446 19.62 13.96 -31.04
CA GLN A 446 18.41 14.68 -30.66
C GLN A 446 17.22 13.99 -31.34
N VAL A 447 16.42 13.30 -30.58
CA VAL A 447 15.03 13.00 -30.94
C VAL A 447 14.19 13.34 -29.72
N GLY A 448 13.39 14.38 -29.87
CA GLY A 448 12.39 14.77 -28.89
C GLY A 448 11.36 13.65 -28.72
N GLY A 449 11.16 13.25 -27.48
CA GLY A 449 10.10 12.36 -27.04
C GLY A 449 9.97 12.55 -25.54
N GLU A 450 8.81 13.03 -25.12
CA GLU A 450 8.43 13.19 -23.72
C GLU A 450 8.62 11.87 -22.97
N ALA A 451 9.71 11.76 -22.24
CA ALA A 451 9.89 10.69 -21.27
C ALA A 451 9.15 11.08 -19.98
N ALA A 452 7.94 10.59 -19.83
CA ALA A 452 7.26 10.53 -18.55
C ALA A 452 8.17 9.77 -17.56
N GLY A 453 8.40 10.41 -16.42
CA GLY A 453 9.42 10.05 -15.44
C GLY A 453 9.44 8.58 -15.04
N THR A 454 10.61 8.02 -15.17
CA THR A 454 11.01 6.71 -14.68
C THR A 454 11.18 6.76 -13.15
N GLN A 455 10.12 6.42 -12.41
CA GLN A 455 10.25 6.13 -10.97
C GLN A 455 9.67 4.75 -10.67
N ALA A 456 10.33 3.70 -11.14
CA ALA A 456 10.16 2.35 -10.61
C ALA A 456 11.39 1.47 -10.89
N ALA A 457 12.53 2.06 -11.12
CA ALA A 457 13.80 1.33 -11.20
C ALA A 457 14.82 2.12 -10.40
N GLY A 458 15.17 1.59 -9.23
CA GLY A 458 16.21 2.15 -8.38
C GLY A 458 15.88 3.56 -7.90
N ILE A 459 15.66 3.72 -6.62
CA ILE A 459 15.71 5.03 -5.97
C ILE A 459 17.04 5.63 -6.41
N VAL A 460 17.04 6.61 -7.31
CA VAL A 460 18.19 7.50 -7.46
C VAL A 460 18.30 8.14 -6.09
N GLU A 461 19.34 7.78 -5.34
CA GLU A 461 19.57 8.38 -4.03
C GLU A 461 19.63 9.88 -4.26
N SER A 462 18.64 10.59 -3.71
CA SER A 462 18.65 12.04 -3.74
C SER A 462 19.90 12.52 -3.04
N SER A 463 20.66 13.39 -3.69
CA SER A 463 21.85 13.99 -3.10
C SER A 463 21.52 14.86 -1.88
N CYS A 464 20.22 15.12 -1.65
CA CYS A 464 19.74 15.91 -0.53
C CYS A 464 19.81 15.20 0.82
N ASP A 465 19.83 13.86 0.88
CA ASP A 465 19.70 13.11 2.13
C ASP A 465 18.63 13.74 3.05
N LEU A 466 17.36 13.56 2.68
CA LEU A 466 16.24 14.33 3.25
C LEU A 466 16.15 14.24 4.78
N GLN A 467 16.38 13.06 5.37
CA GLN A 467 16.31 12.88 6.82
C GLN A 467 17.46 13.64 7.52
N ALA A 468 18.69 13.39 7.11
CA ALA A 468 19.85 14.07 7.71
C ALA A 468 19.83 15.58 7.48
N SER A 469 19.35 16.04 6.31
CA SER A 469 19.27 17.47 5.99
C SER A 469 18.12 18.15 6.75
N ALA A 470 16.96 17.52 6.84
CA ALA A 470 15.84 18.03 7.64
C ALA A 470 16.23 18.16 9.13
N ALA A 471 16.96 17.19 9.69
CA ALA A 471 17.42 17.25 11.09
C ALA A 471 18.26 18.51 11.40
N ARG A 472 18.98 19.05 10.42
CA ARG A 472 19.78 20.30 10.60
C ARG A 472 18.93 21.54 10.83
N LEU A 473 17.65 21.52 10.41
CA LEU A 473 16.72 22.62 10.67
C LEU A 473 16.41 22.82 12.17
N ASN A 474 16.72 21.84 13.02
CA ASN A 474 16.60 22.00 14.46
C ASN A 474 17.50 23.10 15.07
N ALA A 475 18.53 23.54 14.33
CA ALA A 475 19.34 24.69 14.70
C ALA A 475 18.60 26.04 14.50
N LEU A 476 17.51 26.04 13.73
CA LEU A 476 16.69 27.22 13.47
C LEU A 476 15.56 27.36 14.52
N PRO A 477 15.08 28.57 14.79
CA PRO A 477 13.88 28.79 15.58
C PRO A 477 12.69 28.00 15.03
N LYS A 478 11.84 27.46 15.92
CA LYS A 478 10.62 26.77 15.49
C LYS A 478 9.77 27.71 14.62
N GLY A 479 9.30 27.23 13.49
CA GLY A 479 8.48 28.00 12.56
C GLY A 479 7.72 27.09 11.59
N THR A 480 7.02 27.72 10.65
CA THR A 480 6.26 27.09 9.59
C THR A 480 7.12 27.00 8.32
N VAL A 481 7.20 25.82 7.76
CA VAL A 481 8.01 25.50 6.58
C VAL A 481 7.12 25.37 5.34
N PHE A 482 7.46 26.12 4.31
CA PHE A 482 6.93 25.98 2.96
C PHE A 482 7.89 25.10 2.15
N ALA A 483 7.42 24.00 1.60
CA ALA A 483 8.24 23.06 0.85
C ALA A 483 7.39 22.32 -0.18
N PRO A 484 7.98 21.73 -1.24
CA PRO A 484 7.34 20.69 -2.03
C PRO A 484 6.77 19.58 -1.15
N LEU A 485 5.72 18.91 -1.62
CA LEU A 485 4.92 17.99 -0.82
C LEU A 485 5.73 16.82 -0.25
N ASP A 486 6.67 16.29 -1.02
CA ASP A 486 7.49 15.12 -0.66
C ASP A 486 8.55 15.41 0.43
N ILE A 487 8.89 16.69 0.66
CA ILE A 487 9.85 17.09 1.72
C ILE A 487 9.16 17.17 3.08
N GLY A 488 7.88 17.54 3.11
CA GLY A 488 7.12 17.77 4.34
C GLY A 488 7.22 16.65 5.38
N PRO A 489 7.05 15.36 5.00
CA PRO A 489 7.14 14.25 5.94
C PRO A 489 8.47 14.19 6.70
N SER A 490 9.60 14.39 6.02
CA SER A 490 10.94 14.38 6.63
C SER A 490 11.12 15.54 7.62
N VAL A 491 10.60 16.73 7.30
CA VAL A 491 10.59 17.87 8.22
C VAL A 491 9.79 17.55 9.48
N LEU A 492 8.62 16.94 9.35
CA LEU A 492 7.78 16.56 10.49
C LEU A 492 8.44 15.50 11.38
N LEU A 493 9.14 14.53 10.77
CA LEU A 493 9.80 13.45 11.50
C LEU A 493 11.01 13.93 12.31
N GLU A 494 11.86 14.75 11.68
CA GLU A 494 13.18 15.10 12.19
C GLU A 494 13.18 16.41 13.02
N THR A 495 12.11 17.21 12.94
CA THR A 495 12.08 18.53 13.56
C THR A 495 10.82 18.81 14.36
N ARG A 496 10.81 19.99 15.00
CA ARG A 496 9.63 20.54 15.68
C ARG A 496 8.88 21.57 14.81
N HIS A 497 9.30 21.78 13.57
CA HIS A 497 8.63 22.67 12.64
C HIS A 497 7.27 22.12 12.22
N SER A 498 6.38 23.02 11.81
CA SER A 498 5.15 22.69 11.07
C SER A 498 5.41 22.82 9.59
N VAL A 499 4.64 22.12 8.76
CA VAL A 499 4.68 22.23 7.29
C VAL A 499 3.33 22.68 6.77
N ILE A 500 3.30 23.33 5.61
CA ILE A 500 2.04 23.79 5.02
C ILE A 500 1.30 22.60 4.42
N ALA A 501 1.98 21.75 3.67
CA ALA A 501 1.35 20.55 3.09
C ALA A 501 2.34 19.39 3.02
N THR A 502 1.79 18.20 2.81
CA THR A 502 2.47 16.96 2.44
C THR A 502 1.66 16.29 1.33
N GLY A 503 2.09 15.12 0.83
CA GLY A 503 1.29 14.31 -0.10
C GLY A 503 0.00 13.72 0.49
N HIS A 504 -0.51 14.20 1.60
CA HIS A 504 -1.73 13.70 2.22
C HIS A 504 -2.97 14.47 1.71
N HIS A 505 -3.77 13.81 0.87
CA HIS A 505 -4.87 14.43 0.10
C HIS A 505 -5.95 15.14 0.92
N ARG A 506 -6.09 14.88 2.22
CA ARG A 506 -7.05 15.63 3.05
C ARG A 506 -6.57 17.05 3.40
N ALA A 507 -5.30 17.36 3.15
CA ALA A 507 -4.79 18.73 3.15
C ALA A 507 -4.95 19.41 1.77
N GLU A 508 -5.97 19.05 0.99
CA GLU A 508 -6.17 19.44 -0.41
C GLU A 508 -6.00 20.94 -0.68
N ALA A 509 -6.59 21.79 0.16
CA ALA A 509 -6.47 23.23 0.00
C ALA A 509 -5.03 23.72 0.18
N ALA A 510 -4.31 23.18 1.17
CA ALA A 510 -2.91 23.52 1.38
C ALA A 510 -2.01 22.94 0.27
N MET A 511 -2.33 21.74 -0.24
CA MET A 511 -1.65 21.17 -1.41
C MET A 511 -1.84 22.04 -2.65
N HIS A 512 -3.08 22.51 -2.93
CA HIS A 512 -3.38 23.44 -4.00
C HIS A 512 -2.51 24.70 -3.90
N ASP A 513 -2.45 25.30 -2.72
CA ASP A 513 -1.72 26.54 -2.50
C ASP A 513 -0.20 26.33 -2.63
N VAL A 514 0.35 25.20 -2.14
CA VAL A 514 1.77 24.87 -2.31
C VAL A 514 2.10 24.67 -3.78
N ILE A 515 1.37 23.83 -4.50
CA ILE A 515 1.58 23.58 -5.91
C ILE A 515 1.45 24.90 -6.69
N GLY A 516 0.34 25.62 -6.46
CA GLY A 516 0.07 26.90 -7.12
C GLY A 516 1.18 27.94 -6.92
N ALA A 517 1.72 28.03 -5.70
CA ALA A 517 2.80 28.97 -5.42
C ALA A 517 4.08 28.66 -6.20
N PHE A 518 4.44 27.39 -6.38
CA PHE A 518 5.61 27.04 -7.19
C PHE A 518 5.42 27.28 -8.69
N LEU A 519 4.18 27.27 -9.18
CA LEU A 519 3.85 27.45 -10.60
C LEU A 519 3.75 28.92 -11.06
N VAL A 520 3.47 29.84 -10.13
CA VAL A 520 3.27 31.26 -10.47
C VAL A 520 4.57 32.08 -10.31
N GLU A 521 4.52 33.36 -10.69
CA GLU A 521 5.65 34.28 -10.52
C GLU A 521 5.89 34.59 -9.01
N PRO A 522 7.14 34.84 -8.57
CA PRO A 522 7.54 35.02 -7.17
C PRO A 522 6.71 36.04 -6.39
N LYS A 523 6.19 37.07 -7.05
CA LYS A 523 5.37 38.09 -6.38
C LYS A 523 4.04 37.51 -5.86
N LEU A 524 3.42 36.62 -6.63
CA LEU A 524 2.19 35.92 -6.22
C LEU A 524 2.52 34.85 -5.17
N SER A 525 3.61 34.11 -5.38
CA SER A 525 4.09 33.13 -4.42
C SER A 525 4.29 33.72 -3.03
N ARG A 526 4.91 34.92 -2.94
CA ARG A 526 5.08 35.65 -1.68
C ARG A 526 3.75 35.87 -0.95
N THR A 527 2.69 36.20 -1.68
CA THR A 527 1.37 36.41 -1.07
C THR A 527 0.84 35.12 -0.44
N ILE A 528 1.02 34.00 -1.14
CA ILE A 528 0.61 32.67 -0.63
C ILE A 528 1.44 32.28 0.60
N LEU A 529 2.77 32.40 0.54
CA LEU A 529 3.63 32.06 1.67
C LEU A 529 3.27 32.90 2.92
N ARG A 530 2.99 34.18 2.73
CA ARG A 530 2.57 35.08 3.81
C ARG A 530 1.22 34.73 4.42
N SER A 531 0.25 34.29 3.62
CA SER A 531 -1.07 33.89 4.12
C SER A 531 -0.99 32.71 5.09
N TYR A 532 0.03 31.86 4.97
CA TYR A 532 0.32 30.76 5.87
C TYR A 532 1.29 31.12 7.01
N GLY A 533 1.84 32.32 7.01
CA GLY A 533 2.87 32.71 7.97
C GLY A 533 4.14 31.86 7.82
N ALA A 534 4.55 31.54 6.60
CA ALA A 534 5.73 30.73 6.34
C ALA A 534 7.00 31.45 6.80
N ASP A 535 7.76 30.83 7.72
CA ASP A 535 9.05 31.34 8.22
C ASP A 535 10.21 30.92 7.32
N TYR A 536 10.10 29.71 6.75
CA TYR A 536 11.15 29.09 5.95
C TYR A 536 10.61 28.53 4.64
N LEU A 537 11.43 28.57 3.59
CA LEU A 537 11.23 27.86 2.34
C LEU A 537 12.32 26.78 2.20
N LEU A 538 11.93 25.58 1.83
CA LEU A 538 12.85 24.47 1.53
C LEU A 538 12.71 24.03 0.08
N LEU A 539 13.82 23.62 -0.52
CA LEU A 539 13.87 23.00 -1.83
C LEU A 539 14.97 21.93 -1.85
N CYS A 540 14.70 20.84 -2.53
CA CYS A 540 15.70 19.84 -2.89
C CYS A 540 15.77 19.77 -4.43
N ASP A 541 16.92 20.10 -4.99
CA ASP A 541 17.09 20.34 -6.43
C ASP A 541 16.91 19.10 -7.31
N ASP A 542 17.16 17.91 -6.76
CA ASP A 542 17.17 16.65 -7.50
C ASP A 542 15.91 15.79 -7.26
N LEU A 543 14.92 16.32 -6.54
CA LEU A 543 13.60 15.70 -6.49
C LEU A 543 12.81 15.99 -7.77
N ALA A 544 11.99 15.01 -8.17
CA ALA A 544 11.16 15.12 -9.38
C ALA A 544 10.11 16.23 -9.28
N GLU A 545 9.61 16.52 -8.08
CA GLU A 545 8.51 17.46 -7.84
C GLU A 545 8.89 18.91 -8.17
N PRO A 546 10.01 19.50 -7.68
CA PRO A 546 10.43 20.84 -8.09
C PRO A 546 10.68 21.00 -9.59
N ASP A 547 11.27 19.97 -10.22
CA ASP A 547 11.50 19.96 -11.66
C ASP A 547 10.17 19.93 -12.47
N LEU A 548 9.20 19.15 -12.01
CA LEU A 548 7.84 19.12 -12.58
C LEU A 548 7.19 20.52 -12.52
N TYR A 549 7.28 21.20 -11.38
CA TYR A 549 6.73 22.53 -11.20
C TYR A 549 7.42 23.55 -12.10
N ALA A 550 8.75 23.51 -12.20
CA ALA A 550 9.51 24.40 -13.07
C ALA A 550 9.18 24.22 -14.56
N ARG A 551 9.09 22.96 -15.01
CA ARG A 551 8.73 22.66 -16.42
C ARG A 551 7.33 23.10 -16.76
N ARG A 552 6.36 22.87 -15.90
CA ARG A 552 4.95 23.19 -16.14
C ARG A 552 4.61 24.66 -15.90
N GLY A 553 5.25 25.29 -14.91
CA GLY A 553 5.09 26.72 -14.60
C GLY A 553 5.83 27.65 -15.57
N GLY A 554 6.83 27.10 -16.29
CA GLY A 554 7.65 27.85 -17.25
C GLY A 554 8.78 28.67 -16.59
N PRO A 555 9.61 29.36 -17.40
CA PRO A 555 10.89 29.93 -16.94
C PRO A 555 10.74 31.10 -15.94
N ARG A 556 9.57 31.72 -15.83
CA ARG A 556 9.31 32.79 -14.86
C ARG A 556 8.62 32.29 -13.60
N SER A 557 8.31 31.01 -13.50
CA SER A 557 7.72 30.41 -12.31
C SER A 557 8.65 30.47 -11.12
N PHE A 558 8.09 30.47 -9.92
CA PHE A 558 8.87 30.49 -8.69
C PHE A 558 9.80 29.28 -8.59
N ALA A 559 9.33 28.08 -8.93
CA ALA A 559 10.15 26.87 -8.96
C ALA A 559 11.33 26.99 -9.92
N ALA A 560 11.12 27.46 -11.16
CA ALA A 560 12.18 27.60 -12.17
C ALA A 560 13.26 28.59 -11.73
N ARG A 561 12.87 29.72 -11.13
CA ARG A 561 13.82 30.70 -10.61
C ARG A 561 14.63 30.17 -9.43
N LEU A 562 13.99 29.47 -8.49
CA LEU A 562 14.70 28.84 -7.37
C LEU A 562 15.71 27.81 -7.87
N LEU A 563 15.35 26.95 -8.82
CA LEU A 563 16.27 25.97 -9.41
C LEU A 563 17.43 26.63 -10.17
N ALA A 564 17.21 27.80 -10.77
CA ALA A 564 18.24 28.59 -11.44
C ALA A 564 19.11 29.42 -10.47
N ASP A 565 18.97 29.24 -9.16
CA ASP A 565 19.65 30.02 -8.09
C ASP A 565 19.33 31.53 -8.16
N ASP A 566 18.18 31.89 -8.75
CA ASP A 566 17.67 33.26 -8.89
C ASP A 566 16.53 33.50 -7.87
N ALA A 567 16.88 33.37 -6.56
CA ALA A 567 15.95 33.59 -5.48
C ALA A 567 15.56 35.08 -5.36
N PRO A 568 14.28 35.41 -5.14
CA PRO A 568 13.84 36.82 -4.98
C PRO A 568 14.37 37.41 -3.66
N ASP A 569 14.52 38.77 -3.61
CA ASP A 569 15.12 39.53 -2.50
C ASP A 569 14.45 39.33 -1.14
N TRP A 570 13.19 38.88 -1.11
CA TRP A 570 12.45 38.57 0.13
C TRP A 570 12.79 37.19 0.70
N LEU A 571 13.67 36.41 0.03
CA LEU A 571 14.24 35.16 0.54
C LEU A 571 15.70 35.36 0.91
N GLU A 572 16.02 35.12 2.17
CA GLU A 572 17.38 35.12 2.69
C GLU A 572 17.92 33.70 2.79
N LYS A 573 18.95 33.37 2.01
CA LYS A 573 19.56 32.04 2.05
C LYS A 573 20.13 31.75 3.43
N VAL A 574 19.86 30.55 3.96
CA VAL A 574 20.31 30.09 5.27
C VAL A 574 21.27 28.93 5.09
N GLU A 575 22.48 29.07 5.61
CA GLU A 575 23.47 28.00 5.62
C GLU A 575 23.21 27.03 6.78
N THR A 576 22.73 25.83 6.49
CA THR A 576 22.43 24.81 7.50
C THR A 576 23.51 23.73 7.60
N GLY A 577 24.52 23.78 6.72
CA GLY A 577 25.52 22.72 6.58
C GLY A 577 24.98 21.43 5.96
N ALA A 578 23.77 21.46 5.38
CA ALA A 578 23.23 20.39 4.53
C ALA A 578 23.96 20.37 3.17
N PRO A 579 23.82 19.30 2.37
CA PRO A 579 24.30 19.26 0.99
C PRO A 579 23.80 20.46 0.18
N ALA A 580 24.57 20.91 -0.81
CA ALA A 580 24.24 22.09 -1.62
C ALA A 580 22.89 21.97 -2.37
N SER A 581 22.47 20.74 -2.67
CA SER A 581 21.18 20.43 -3.29
C SER A 581 19.98 20.65 -2.35
N PHE A 582 20.18 20.64 -1.02
CA PHE A 582 19.14 20.93 -0.02
C PHE A 582 19.22 22.39 0.39
N ARG A 583 18.41 23.23 -0.23
CA ARG A 583 18.42 24.69 -0.05
C ARG A 583 17.38 25.15 0.93
N VAL A 584 17.78 26.09 1.78
CA VAL A 584 16.96 26.69 2.82
C VAL A 584 16.99 28.20 2.70
N TRP A 585 15.83 28.82 2.77
CA TRP A 585 15.71 30.27 2.86
C TRP A 585 14.81 30.66 4.03
N LYS A 586 15.15 31.77 4.66
CA LYS A 586 14.26 32.46 5.58
C LYS A 586 13.38 33.42 4.78
N VAL A 587 12.09 33.41 5.05
CA VAL A 587 11.12 34.33 4.43
C VAL A 587 11.20 35.68 5.19
N ARG A 588 11.46 36.75 4.45
CA ARG A 588 11.48 38.12 5.00
C ARG A 588 10.13 38.79 4.80
N ASP A 589 9.78 39.69 5.72
CA ASP A 589 8.56 40.50 5.68
C ASP A 589 8.48 41.42 4.43
#